data_e09754d9445d406721b9cbbd6bec357f
#
_entry.id   e09754d9445d406721b9cbbd6bec357f
#
_cell.length_a   1.000
_cell.length_b   1.000
_cell.length_c   1.000
_cell.angle_alpha   90.00
_cell.angle_beta   90.00
_cell.angle_gamma   90.00
#
_symmetry.space_group_name_H-M   'P 1'
#
loop_
_entity.id
_entity.type
_entity.pdbx_description
1 polymer ?
#
loop_
_entity_poly.entity_id
_entity_poly.type
_entity_poly.pdbx_seq_one_letter_code
_entity_poly.pdbx_strand_id
1 'polypeptide(L)'
;MTQSFRTLDDVDVKGKRVLLRVDLNVPTDNGRVTDATRLERVAPTITEISAKGGKVILLAHFGRPKGRDAKESLKPVAAALAQVIKKPVAFTDDCIGEAAAKAVAAMKDGDILCLENTRFHKEEEKNDPAFVAELAKFGDLWVNDAFSAAHRAHASTEGLGHKLPAYAGRTMQAELDALGKALEAPTKPVIAIIGGAKVSTKIDLLENLVTKVDALVIGGGMANTFLHAQGVGVGKSLAEKDLAATALRIMEKADAANCAIILPVDAVVAYHFAANSASHAYGLDAIPAEGMILDVGPQSIARIHSAIDDAATLVWNGPLGAFEMTPFDRGTMVAARHAAERTRTKKLISVAGGGDTVAALNQAGVAGDFSYVSTAGGAFLEWMEGKPLPGVEVLKLR
;
A
#
# COMPACT_ATOMS: atom_id res chain seq x y z
N MET A 1 5.25 20.92 -12.32
CA MET A 1 3.94 20.29 -12.00
C MET A 1 3.32 21.13 -10.90
N THR A 2 2.12 21.66 -11.10
CA THR A 2 1.37 22.36 -10.05
C THR A 2 0.98 21.32 -9.00
N GLN A 3 1.37 21.56 -7.77
CA GLN A 3 1.03 20.72 -6.62
C GLN A 3 -0.50 20.60 -6.51
N SER A 4 -1.02 19.38 -6.50
CA SER A 4 -2.48 19.15 -6.50
C SER A 4 -3.10 19.15 -5.11
N PHE A 5 -2.28 19.22 -4.05
CA PHE A 5 -2.67 19.21 -2.63
C PHE A 5 -1.72 20.06 -1.80
N ARG A 6 -2.20 20.54 -0.63
CA ARG A 6 -1.38 21.28 0.32
C ARG A 6 -0.57 20.35 1.21
N THR A 7 0.64 20.79 1.58
CA THR A 7 1.57 20.07 2.45
C THR A 7 1.95 20.92 3.67
N LEU A 8 2.85 20.42 4.50
CA LEU A 8 3.43 21.15 5.62
C LEU A 8 4.33 22.31 5.19
N ASP A 9 4.65 22.45 3.90
CA ASP A 9 5.38 23.61 3.38
C ASP A 9 4.46 24.81 3.13
N ASP A 10 3.15 24.58 3.09
CA ASP A 10 2.14 25.59 2.79
C ASP A 10 1.49 26.18 4.06
N VAL A 11 2.00 25.85 5.25
CA VAL A 11 1.40 26.28 6.52
C VAL A 11 2.44 26.56 7.61
N ASP A 12 2.24 27.66 8.33
CA ASP A 12 2.94 27.89 9.58
C ASP A 12 2.17 27.23 10.74
N VAL A 13 2.80 26.22 11.35
CA VAL A 13 2.22 25.43 12.44
C VAL A 13 2.56 26.00 13.84
N LYS A 14 3.39 27.03 13.94
CA LYS A 14 3.82 27.61 15.23
C LYS A 14 2.63 28.05 16.07
N GLY A 15 2.55 27.53 17.30
CA GLY A 15 1.47 27.80 18.23
C GLY A 15 0.11 27.19 17.87
N LYS A 16 -0.01 26.53 16.71
CA LYS A 16 -1.26 25.89 16.24
C LYS A 16 -1.46 24.54 16.88
N ARG A 17 -2.73 24.20 17.15
CA ARG A 17 -3.17 22.85 17.51
C ARG A 17 -3.35 22.06 16.21
N VAL A 18 -2.48 21.08 15.98
CA VAL A 18 -2.43 20.29 14.77
C VAL A 18 -3.02 18.92 15.05
N LEU A 19 -4.24 18.67 14.57
CA LEU A 19 -4.80 17.32 14.55
C LEU A 19 -4.08 16.51 13.47
N LEU A 20 -3.23 15.56 13.88
CA LEU A 20 -2.42 14.76 12.98
C LEU A 20 -2.93 13.32 12.93
N ARG A 21 -3.50 12.91 11.80
CA ARG A 21 -3.95 11.54 11.56
C ARG A 21 -2.78 10.69 11.11
N VAL A 22 -2.40 9.74 11.92
CA VAL A 22 -1.27 8.81 11.69
C VAL A 22 -1.72 7.35 11.69
N ASP A 23 -0.92 6.47 11.11
CA ASP A 23 -1.10 5.02 11.22
C ASP A 23 -0.23 4.46 12.33
N LEU A 24 -0.84 4.21 13.48
CA LEU A 24 -0.22 3.58 14.65
C LEU A 24 -0.67 2.11 14.83
N ASN A 25 -1.27 1.51 13.82
CA ASN A 25 -1.78 0.14 13.88
C ASN A 25 -0.64 -0.88 13.70
N VAL A 26 0.20 -0.97 14.71
CA VAL A 26 1.40 -1.82 14.77
C VAL A 26 1.09 -3.19 15.40
N PRO A 27 1.82 -4.26 15.05
CA PRO A 27 1.69 -5.54 15.73
C PRO A 27 2.19 -5.44 17.17
N THR A 28 1.46 -6.07 18.08
CA THR A 28 1.79 -6.10 19.51
C THR A 28 1.69 -7.52 20.04
N ASP A 29 2.57 -7.85 21.00
CA ASP A 29 2.49 -9.04 21.83
C ASP A 29 2.48 -8.65 23.30
N ASN A 30 1.45 -9.08 24.04
CA ASN A 30 1.27 -8.76 25.46
C ASN A 30 1.44 -7.25 25.78
N GLY A 31 0.91 -6.38 24.91
CA GLY A 31 0.97 -4.93 25.03
C GLY A 31 2.33 -4.32 24.66
N ARG A 32 3.26 -5.10 24.11
CA ARG A 32 4.54 -4.59 23.58
C ARG A 32 4.51 -4.55 22.06
N VAL A 33 4.94 -3.45 21.49
CA VAL A 33 5.12 -3.33 20.04
C VAL A 33 6.25 -4.26 19.59
N THR A 34 5.96 -5.14 18.63
CA THR A 34 6.92 -6.12 18.08
C THR A 34 7.56 -5.67 16.78
N ASP A 35 6.94 -4.70 16.09
CA ASP A 35 7.48 -4.07 14.88
C ASP A 35 7.16 -2.57 14.92
N ALA A 36 8.20 -1.75 14.95
CA ALA A 36 8.11 -0.29 15.05
C ALA A 36 8.11 0.42 13.69
N THR A 37 8.16 -0.30 12.57
CA THR A 37 8.32 0.27 11.22
C THR A 37 7.32 1.39 10.92
N ARG A 38 6.05 1.23 11.31
CA ARG A 38 5.02 2.27 11.12
C ARG A 38 5.25 3.49 12.02
N LEU A 39 5.77 3.29 13.22
CA LEU A 39 6.11 4.40 14.13
C LEU A 39 7.29 5.20 13.57
N GLU A 40 8.29 4.52 13.04
CA GLU A 40 9.45 5.15 12.40
C GLU A 40 9.05 5.95 11.16
N ARG A 41 8.08 5.46 10.37
CA ARG A 41 7.58 6.16 9.18
C ARG A 41 6.87 7.48 9.49
N VAL A 42 6.06 7.54 10.54
CA VAL A 42 5.32 8.76 10.91
C VAL A 42 6.16 9.72 11.76
N ALA A 43 7.29 9.27 12.31
CA ALA A 43 8.18 10.07 13.15
C ALA A 43 8.64 11.40 12.51
N PRO A 44 9.03 11.45 11.23
CA PRO A 44 9.43 12.70 10.58
C PRO A 44 8.35 13.78 10.62
N THR A 45 7.10 13.44 10.30
CA THR A 45 5.98 14.38 10.33
C THR A 45 5.73 14.91 11.75
N ILE A 46 5.69 14.01 12.73
CA ILE A 46 5.46 14.36 14.14
C ILE A 46 6.57 15.30 14.65
N THR A 47 7.82 14.92 14.40
CA THR A 47 8.98 15.69 14.90
C THR A 47 9.14 17.02 14.20
N GLU A 48 8.82 17.13 12.91
CA GLU A 48 8.83 18.38 12.16
C GLU A 48 7.81 19.37 12.72
N ILE A 49 6.55 18.96 12.89
CA ILE A 49 5.50 19.83 13.45
C ILE A 49 5.88 20.28 14.86
N SER A 50 6.32 19.35 15.71
CA SER A 50 6.77 19.65 17.08
C SER A 50 7.95 20.61 17.10
N ALA A 51 8.97 20.41 16.26
CA ALA A 51 10.16 21.26 16.19
C ALA A 51 9.85 22.68 15.69
N LYS A 52 8.83 22.82 14.83
CA LYS A 52 8.31 24.13 14.37
C LYS A 52 7.39 24.81 15.40
N GLY A 53 7.22 24.24 16.60
CA GLY A 53 6.40 24.81 17.67
C GLY A 53 4.91 24.54 17.54
N GLY A 54 4.49 23.59 16.69
CA GLY A 54 3.11 23.11 16.63
C GLY A 54 2.78 22.20 17.82
N LYS A 55 1.54 22.26 18.32
CA LYS A 55 1.00 21.34 19.33
C LYS A 55 0.45 20.13 18.60
N VAL A 56 1.18 19.00 18.66
CA VAL A 56 0.86 17.79 17.89
C VAL A 56 -0.18 16.95 18.63
N ILE A 57 -1.36 16.80 18.06
CA ILE A 57 -2.45 16.00 18.63
C ILE A 57 -2.67 14.80 17.70
N LEU A 58 -2.20 13.62 18.11
CA LEU A 58 -2.23 12.41 17.32
C LEU A 58 -3.62 11.76 17.37
N LEU A 59 -4.17 11.48 16.20
CA LEU A 59 -5.37 10.70 15.98
C LEU A 59 -4.98 9.40 15.25
N ALA A 60 -5.37 8.26 15.79
CA ALA A 60 -5.13 6.97 15.16
C ALA A 60 -6.23 5.97 15.54
N HIS A 61 -6.36 4.94 14.71
CA HIS A 61 -7.09 3.73 15.07
C HIS A 61 -6.10 2.61 15.44
N PHE A 62 -6.57 1.65 16.21
CA PHE A 62 -5.81 0.46 16.54
C PHE A 62 -6.77 -0.75 16.55
N GLY A 63 -6.42 -1.79 15.81
CA GLY A 63 -7.25 -2.98 15.69
C GLY A 63 -8.63 -2.75 15.08
N ARG A 64 -9.56 -3.61 15.50
CA ARG A 64 -10.99 -3.57 15.11
C ARG A 64 -11.90 -3.76 16.31
N PRO A 65 -11.85 -2.84 17.28
CA PRO A 65 -12.64 -2.96 18.50
C PRO A 65 -14.14 -2.96 18.22
N LYS A 66 -14.88 -3.73 18.99
CA LYS A 66 -16.35 -3.69 19.01
C LYS A 66 -16.89 -2.72 20.08
N GLY A 67 -16.02 -1.96 20.68
CA GLY A 67 -16.23 -1.02 21.77
C GLY A 67 -14.92 -0.80 22.51
N ARG A 68 -14.94 -0.17 23.68
CA ARG A 68 -13.73 0.09 24.47
C ARG A 68 -13.16 -1.22 25.02
N ASP A 69 -11.93 -1.55 24.60
CA ASP A 69 -11.16 -2.71 25.06
C ASP A 69 -9.71 -2.26 25.37
N ALA A 70 -9.26 -2.55 26.60
CA ALA A 70 -7.89 -2.20 27.03
C ALA A 70 -6.78 -2.83 26.16
N LYS A 71 -7.06 -3.97 25.51
CA LYS A 71 -6.13 -4.63 24.59
C LYS A 71 -5.91 -3.86 23.30
N GLU A 72 -6.88 -3.04 22.93
CA GLU A 72 -6.85 -2.20 21.73
C GLU A 72 -6.65 -0.71 22.06
N SER A 73 -6.17 -0.41 23.28
CA SER A 73 -5.77 0.95 23.68
C SER A 73 -4.46 1.35 22.98
N LEU A 74 -4.39 2.62 22.56
CA LEU A 74 -3.19 3.22 22.01
C LEU A 74 -2.13 3.58 23.08
N LYS A 75 -2.43 3.45 24.37
CA LYS A 75 -1.52 3.83 25.45
C LYS A 75 -0.13 3.14 25.35
N PRO A 76 -0.03 1.82 25.14
CA PRO A 76 1.27 1.16 24.95
C PRO A 76 1.99 1.61 23.68
N VAL A 77 1.22 1.89 22.61
CA VAL A 77 1.77 2.35 21.33
C VAL A 77 2.32 3.77 21.45
N ALA A 78 1.63 4.66 22.17
CA ALA A 78 2.13 6.01 22.48
C ALA A 78 3.45 5.99 23.25
N ALA A 79 3.60 5.06 24.21
CA ALA A 79 4.84 4.87 24.94
C ALA A 79 5.97 4.38 24.03
N ALA A 80 5.69 3.44 23.11
CA ALA A 80 6.65 2.97 22.12
C ALA A 80 7.04 4.10 21.13
N LEU A 81 6.07 4.90 20.68
CA LEU A 81 6.33 6.05 19.81
C LEU A 81 7.28 7.05 20.49
N ALA A 82 7.10 7.33 21.78
CA ALA A 82 7.98 8.22 22.55
C ALA A 82 9.45 7.73 22.52
N GLN A 83 9.69 6.42 22.55
CA GLN A 83 11.04 5.84 22.43
C GLN A 83 11.60 6.04 21.00
N VAL A 84 10.78 5.84 19.97
CA VAL A 84 11.19 6.00 18.57
C VAL A 84 11.59 7.45 18.28
N ILE A 85 10.74 8.41 18.66
CA ILE A 85 10.98 9.84 18.38
C ILE A 85 11.91 10.51 19.40
N LYS A 86 12.27 9.82 20.50
CA LYS A 86 13.09 10.33 21.60
C LYS A 86 12.56 11.63 22.20
N LYS A 87 11.25 11.74 22.30
CA LYS A 87 10.52 12.87 22.90
C LYS A 87 9.34 12.37 23.72
N PRO A 88 8.94 13.08 24.78
CA PRO A 88 7.75 12.73 25.53
C PRO A 88 6.51 12.74 24.63
N VAL A 89 5.64 11.75 24.78
CA VAL A 89 4.31 11.69 24.18
C VAL A 89 3.32 11.53 25.33
N ALA A 90 2.53 12.56 25.58
CA ALA A 90 1.44 12.51 26.55
C ALA A 90 0.30 11.64 25.99
N PHE A 91 -0.52 11.09 26.86
CA PHE A 91 -1.66 10.25 26.48
C PHE A 91 -2.92 10.65 27.26
N THR A 92 -4.07 10.59 26.62
CA THR A 92 -5.39 10.75 27.28
C THR A 92 -6.32 9.60 26.91
N ASP A 93 -7.16 9.18 27.87
CA ASP A 93 -7.98 7.97 27.79
C ASP A 93 -9.19 8.08 26.85
N ASP A 94 -9.39 9.22 26.19
CA ASP A 94 -10.42 9.38 25.16
C ASP A 94 -9.94 10.31 24.04
N CYS A 95 -10.59 10.24 22.88
CA CYS A 95 -10.31 11.12 21.75
C CYS A 95 -11.30 12.30 21.64
N ILE A 96 -12.35 12.34 22.46
CA ILE A 96 -13.34 13.43 22.59
C ILE A 96 -13.66 13.68 24.06
N GLY A 97 -14.49 14.69 24.33
CA GLY A 97 -15.02 14.96 25.66
C GLY A 97 -14.04 15.71 26.57
N GLU A 98 -14.38 15.73 27.87
CA GLU A 98 -13.70 16.60 28.86
C GLU A 98 -12.23 16.22 29.08
N ALA A 99 -11.93 14.92 29.14
CA ALA A 99 -10.55 14.44 29.35
C ALA A 99 -9.62 14.89 28.20
N ALA A 100 -10.07 14.74 26.96
CA ALA A 100 -9.32 15.20 25.79
C ALA A 100 -9.20 16.74 25.77
N ALA A 101 -10.30 17.45 26.05
CA ALA A 101 -10.30 18.92 26.12
C ALA A 101 -9.29 19.46 27.14
N LYS A 102 -9.27 18.88 28.35
CA LYS A 102 -8.32 19.26 29.41
C LYS A 102 -6.87 18.98 29.00
N ALA A 103 -6.61 17.82 28.40
CA ALA A 103 -5.26 17.47 27.97
C ALA A 103 -4.76 18.41 26.86
N VAL A 104 -5.61 18.73 25.87
CA VAL A 104 -5.30 19.66 24.79
C VAL A 104 -5.06 21.07 25.31
N ALA A 105 -5.89 21.54 26.25
CA ALA A 105 -5.75 22.89 26.84
C ALA A 105 -4.44 23.05 27.63
N ALA A 106 -3.89 21.99 28.19
CA ALA A 106 -2.63 21.99 28.95
C ALA A 106 -1.36 21.99 28.06
N MET A 107 -1.49 21.75 26.74
CA MET A 107 -0.35 21.64 25.81
C MET A 107 0.37 22.99 25.61
N LYS A 108 1.70 22.89 25.58
CA LYS A 108 2.60 23.96 25.17
C LYS A 108 3.08 23.77 23.74
N ASP A 109 3.65 24.81 23.16
CA ASP A 109 4.24 24.72 21.82
C ASP A 109 5.32 23.64 21.77
N GLY A 110 5.23 22.76 20.78
CA GLY A 110 6.11 21.63 20.59
C GLY A 110 5.71 20.35 21.35
N ASP A 111 4.68 20.39 22.20
CA ASP A 111 4.18 19.20 22.89
C ASP A 111 3.51 18.22 21.92
N ILE A 112 3.55 16.94 22.30
CA ILE A 112 2.94 15.82 21.55
C ILE A 112 1.98 15.10 22.49
N LEU A 113 0.72 14.98 22.07
CA LEU A 113 -0.36 14.30 22.77
C LEU A 113 -0.95 13.21 21.87
N CYS A 114 -1.01 11.99 22.34
CA CYS A 114 -1.76 10.92 21.69
C CYS A 114 -3.14 10.78 22.33
N LEU A 115 -4.18 10.91 21.51
CA LEU A 115 -5.55 10.63 21.94
C LEU A 115 -5.80 9.13 21.85
N GLU A 116 -6.80 8.63 22.61
CA GLU A 116 -7.17 7.21 22.59
C GLU A 116 -7.77 6.81 21.23
N ASN A 117 -7.79 5.51 20.99
CA ASN A 117 -8.26 4.85 19.78
C ASN A 117 -9.61 5.40 19.30
N THR A 118 -9.60 6.06 18.14
CA THR A 118 -10.82 6.69 17.57
C THR A 118 -11.94 5.68 17.33
N ARG A 119 -11.60 4.40 17.09
CA ARG A 119 -12.58 3.31 16.88
C ARG A 119 -13.24 2.78 18.15
N PHE A 120 -12.88 3.29 19.31
CA PHE A 120 -13.71 3.06 20.51
C PHE A 120 -15.08 3.73 20.39
N HIS A 121 -15.20 4.71 19.50
CA HIS A 121 -16.44 5.34 19.09
C HIS A 121 -16.90 4.77 17.74
N LYS A 122 -18.08 4.16 17.71
CA LYS A 122 -18.68 3.60 16.47
C LYS A 122 -18.99 4.66 15.42
N GLU A 123 -19.06 5.91 15.83
CA GLU A 123 -19.27 7.11 15.03
C GLU A 123 -18.09 7.40 14.10
N GLU A 124 -16.88 6.96 14.47
CA GLU A 124 -15.65 7.10 13.66
C GLU A 124 -15.83 6.46 12.29
N GLU A 125 -16.18 5.17 12.24
CA GLU A 125 -16.32 4.43 10.99
C GLU A 125 -17.53 4.85 10.16
N LYS A 126 -18.51 5.52 10.78
CA LYS A 126 -19.70 6.08 10.12
C LYS A 126 -19.48 7.47 9.57
N ASN A 127 -18.30 8.05 9.83
CA ASN A 127 -18.03 9.45 9.49
C ASN A 127 -19.12 10.41 10.05
N ASP A 128 -19.57 10.16 11.27
CA ASP A 128 -20.67 10.86 11.89
C ASP A 128 -20.35 12.36 12.05
N PRO A 129 -21.19 13.27 11.53
CA PRO A 129 -20.90 14.71 11.55
C PRO A 129 -20.77 15.32 12.95
N ALA A 130 -21.48 14.77 13.95
CA ALA A 130 -21.40 15.26 15.34
C ALA A 130 -20.07 14.82 15.96
N PHE A 131 -19.62 13.58 15.70
CA PHE A 131 -18.33 13.10 16.16
C PHE A 131 -17.16 13.86 15.48
N VAL A 132 -17.27 14.13 14.17
CA VAL A 132 -16.31 15.00 13.45
C VAL A 132 -16.24 16.38 14.11
N ALA A 133 -17.39 16.98 14.47
CA ALA A 133 -17.42 18.28 15.12
C ALA A 133 -16.76 18.25 16.51
N GLU A 134 -16.93 17.17 17.29
CA GLU A 134 -16.26 17.01 18.58
C GLU A 134 -14.74 16.92 18.42
N LEU A 135 -14.24 16.11 17.47
CA LEU A 135 -12.81 16.05 17.17
C LEU A 135 -12.25 17.40 16.70
N ALA A 136 -12.97 18.11 15.83
CA ALA A 136 -12.53 19.38 15.25
C ALA A 136 -12.34 20.49 16.28
N LYS A 137 -13.00 20.42 17.46
CA LYS A 137 -12.81 21.39 18.56
C LYS A 137 -11.36 21.45 19.05
N PHE A 138 -10.60 20.37 18.87
CA PHE A 138 -9.24 20.24 19.39
C PHE A 138 -8.16 20.73 18.43
N GLY A 139 -8.48 21.08 17.18
CA GLY A 139 -7.52 21.49 16.18
C GLY A 139 -7.81 22.84 15.55
N ASP A 140 -6.75 23.52 15.14
CA ASP A 140 -6.81 24.72 14.29
C ASP A 140 -6.63 24.33 12.81
N LEU A 141 -6.02 23.18 12.56
CA LEU A 141 -5.83 22.57 11.25
C LEU A 141 -5.71 21.05 11.40
N TRP A 142 -5.89 20.34 10.28
CA TRP A 142 -5.79 18.90 10.21
C TRP A 142 -4.72 18.48 9.19
N VAL A 143 -3.90 17.52 9.58
CA VAL A 143 -2.87 16.91 8.73
C VAL A 143 -3.17 15.42 8.59
N ASN A 144 -3.30 14.93 7.36
CA ASN A 144 -3.41 13.52 7.09
C ASN A 144 -2.06 12.93 6.71
N ASP A 145 -1.57 11.99 7.52
CA ASP A 145 -0.31 11.26 7.29
C ASP A 145 -0.52 9.74 7.26
N ALA A 146 -1.77 9.31 7.09
CA ALA A 146 -2.16 7.90 7.11
C ALA A 146 -2.74 7.46 5.76
N PHE A 147 -1.91 7.37 4.72
CA PHE A 147 -2.34 6.90 3.40
C PHE A 147 -2.97 5.50 3.46
N SER A 148 -2.46 4.60 4.33
CA SER A 148 -3.02 3.27 4.55
C SER A 148 -4.50 3.24 4.95
N ALA A 149 -5.01 4.32 5.54
CA ALA A 149 -6.41 4.48 5.93
C ALA A 149 -7.21 5.39 4.97
N ALA A 150 -6.56 5.99 3.96
CA ALA A 150 -7.15 7.01 3.10
C ALA A 150 -8.28 6.48 2.18
N HIS A 151 -8.36 5.16 1.97
CA HIS A 151 -9.42 4.51 1.21
C HIS A 151 -10.77 4.44 1.97
N ARG A 152 -10.80 4.87 3.22
CA ARG A 152 -12.00 4.83 4.09
C ARG A 152 -12.47 6.23 4.41
N ALA A 153 -13.75 6.52 4.16
CA ALA A 153 -14.40 7.76 4.55
C ALA A 153 -14.80 7.71 6.04
N HIS A 154 -13.82 7.78 6.95
CA HIS A 154 -14.04 7.82 8.39
C HIS A 154 -13.90 9.25 8.93
N ALA A 155 -14.40 9.52 10.14
CA ALA A 155 -14.37 10.84 10.74
C ALA A 155 -12.96 11.44 10.82
N SER A 156 -11.96 10.65 11.27
CA SER A 156 -10.58 11.11 11.42
C SER A 156 -9.77 11.06 10.12
N THR A 157 -10.21 10.34 9.08
CA THR A 157 -9.48 10.18 7.81
C THR A 157 -10.01 11.03 6.68
N GLU A 158 -11.25 11.49 6.75
CA GLU A 158 -11.92 12.28 5.71
C GLU A 158 -12.76 13.41 6.29
N GLY A 159 -13.64 13.12 7.27
CA GLY A 159 -14.58 14.09 7.82
C GLY A 159 -13.94 15.36 8.35
N LEU A 160 -12.79 15.26 9.05
CA LEU A 160 -12.03 16.41 9.56
C LEU A 160 -11.53 17.34 8.46
N GLY A 161 -11.19 16.80 7.28
CA GLY A 161 -10.72 17.61 6.15
C GLY A 161 -11.81 18.50 5.52
N HIS A 162 -13.09 18.23 5.81
CA HIS A 162 -14.20 19.11 5.44
C HIS A 162 -14.48 20.22 6.48
N LYS A 163 -13.90 20.10 7.68
CA LYS A 163 -14.14 21.04 8.79
C LYS A 163 -12.98 21.96 9.07
N LEU A 164 -11.75 21.51 8.80
CA LEU A 164 -10.51 22.23 9.11
C LEU A 164 -9.68 22.42 7.85
N PRO A 165 -8.80 23.43 7.81
CA PRO A 165 -7.75 23.50 6.78
C PRO A 165 -6.95 22.19 6.75
N ALA A 166 -6.90 21.55 5.57
CA ALA A 166 -6.37 20.18 5.40
C ALA A 166 -5.02 20.21 4.67
N TYR A 167 -4.07 19.42 5.18
CA TYR A 167 -2.72 19.30 4.64
C TYR A 167 -2.26 17.84 4.64
N ALA A 168 -1.39 17.49 3.68
CA ALA A 168 -0.71 16.20 3.69
C ALA A 168 0.51 16.25 4.62
N GLY A 169 0.67 15.22 5.45
CA GLY A 169 1.92 14.96 6.17
C GLY A 169 3.00 14.41 5.24
N ARG A 170 4.22 14.25 5.72
CA ARG A 170 5.37 13.86 4.88
C ARG A 170 5.25 12.45 4.33
N THR A 171 4.67 11.51 5.11
CA THR A 171 4.41 10.15 4.62
C THR A 171 3.34 10.13 3.53
N MET A 172 2.25 10.87 3.74
CA MET A 172 1.18 11.05 2.74
C MET A 172 1.73 11.70 1.47
N GLN A 173 2.52 12.77 1.61
CA GLN A 173 3.15 13.47 0.49
C GLN A 173 4.05 12.53 -0.32
N ALA A 174 4.91 11.75 0.35
CA ALA A 174 5.80 10.81 -0.32
C ALA A 174 5.03 9.73 -1.11
N GLU A 175 3.93 9.21 -0.54
CA GLU A 175 3.03 8.28 -1.25
C GLU A 175 2.43 8.95 -2.50
N LEU A 176 1.80 10.10 -2.34
CA LEU A 176 1.12 10.80 -3.44
C LEU A 176 2.10 11.20 -4.56
N ASP A 177 3.29 11.66 -4.20
CA ASP A 177 4.33 12.01 -5.17
C ASP A 177 4.82 10.77 -5.95
N ALA A 178 5.04 9.66 -5.25
CA ALA A 178 5.48 8.41 -5.87
C ALA A 178 4.40 7.82 -6.80
N LEU A 179 3.15 7.79 -6.32
CA LEU A 179 2.02 7.27 -7.06
C LEU A 179 1.68 8.14 -8.28
N GLY A 180 1.71 9.45 -8.12
CA GLY A 180 1.49 10.40 -9.22
C GLY A 180 2.54 10.23 -10.33
N LYS A 181 3.82 10.08 -9.96
CA LYS A 181 4.91 9.80 -10.91
C LYS A 181 4.80 8.43 -11.58
N ALA A 182 4.14 7.47 -10.94
CA ALA A 182 4.07 6.10 -11.47
C ALA A 182 2.91 5.89 -12.47
N LEU A 183 1.75 6.56 -12.28
CA LEU A 183 0.57 6.30 -13.12
C LEU A 183 -0.20 7.55 -13.59
N GLU A 184 -0.06 8.71 -12.90
CA GLU A 184 -0.78 9.92 -13.34
C GLU A 184 0.02 10.71 -14.39
N ALA A 185 1.32 10.85 -14.17
CA ALA A 185 2.24 11.53 -15.09
C ALA A 185 3.56 10.73 -15.23
N PRO A 186 3.50 9.46 -15.67
CA PRO A 186 4.67 8.59 -15.71
C PRO A 186 5.65 8.97 -16.82
N THR A 187 6.91 8.64 -16.59
CA THR A 187 7.89 8.57 -17.68
C THR A 187 7.65 7.28 -18.44
N LYS A 188 7.34 7.38 -19.72
CA LYS A 188 7.07 6.24 -20.59
C LYS A 188 8.37 5.63 -21.17
N PRO A 189 8.40 4.34 -21.52
CA PRO A 189 7.31 3.35 -21.41
C PRO A 189 7.03 2.93 -19.95
N VAL A 190 5.75 2.62 -19.66
CA VAL A 190 5.29 2.14 -18.35
C VAL A 190 4.99 0.67 -18.39
N ILE A 191 5.57 -0.10 -17.51
CA ILE A 191 5.24 -1.51 -17.31
C ILE A 191 4.56 -1.72 -15.94
N ALA A 192 3.53 -2.54 -15.90
CA ALA A 192 3.00 -3.07 -14.65
C ALA A 192 3.31 -4.57 -14.53
N ILE A 193 3.66 -5.02 -13.34
CA ILE A 193 3.76 -6.45 -12.99
C ILE A 193 2.68 -6.72 -11.96
N ILE A 194 1.71 -7.55 -12.33
CA ILE A 194 0.59 -7.93 -11.47
C ILE A 194 0.59 -9.44 -11.30
N GLY A 195 0.80 -9.87 -10.07
CA GLY A 195 0.75 -11.29 -9.71
C GLY A 195 -0.29 -11.57 -8.64
N GLY A 196 -0.42 -12.83 -8.29
CA GLY A 196 -1.32 -13.30 -7.26
C GLY A 196 -2.06 -14.57 -7.61
N ALA A 197 -2.91 -15.05 -6.71
CA ALA A 197 -3.56 -16.35 -6.85
C ALA A 197 -4.78 -16.30 -7.80
N LYS A 198 -5.58 -15.22 -7.76
CA LYS A 198 -6.93 -15.17 -8.36
C LYS A 198 -7.18 -13.90 -9.15
N VAL A 199 -7.72 -14.05 -10.37
CA VAL A 199 -8.19 -12.94 -11.22
C VAL A 199 -9.37 -12.21 -10.57
N SER A 200 -10.30 -12.95 -9.96
CA SER A 200 -11.51 -12.41 -9.32
C SER A 200 -11.23 -11.32 -8.29
N THR A 201 -10.07 -11.35 -7.66
CA THR A 201 -9.67 -10.35 -6.66
C THR A 201 -9.04 -9.09 -7.25
N LYS A 202 -8.75 -9.06 -8.55
CA LYS A 202 -7.99 -7.98 -9.21
C LYS A 202 -8.57 -7.54 -10.56
N ILE A 203 -9.83 -7.86 -10.85
CA ILE A 203 -10.47 -7.50 -12.13
C ILE A 203 -10.42 -5.99 -12.35
N ASP A 204 -10.90 -5.20 -11.38
CA ASP A 204 -10.92 -3.74 -11.46
C ASP A 204 -9.51 -3.17 -11.67
N LEU A 205 -8.52 -3.75 -10.98
CA LEU A 205 -7.11 -3.39 -11.11
C LEU A 205 -6.61 -3.61 -12.54
N LEU A 206 -6.81 -4.81 -13.07
CA LEU A 206 -6.35 -5.17 -14.41
C LEU A 206 -7.03 -4.30 -15.47
N GLU A 207 -8.35 -4.13 -15.37
CA GLU A 207 -9.14 -3.30 -16.30
C GLU A 207 -8.74 -1.82 -16.28
N ASN A 208 -8.32 -1.28 -15.14
CA ASN A 208 -7.80 0.07 -15.05
C ASN A 208 -6.38 0.18 -15.62
N LEU A 209 -5.51 -0.74 -15.25
CA LEU A 209 -4.10 -0.68 -15.65
C LEU A 209 -3.89 -0.83 -17.15
N VAL A 210 -4.61 -1.73 -17.83
CA VAL A 210 -4.47 -1.92 -19.28
C VAL A 210 -4.72 -0.64 -20.10
N THR A 211 -5.41 0.34 -19.53
CA THR A 211 -5.64 1.64 -20.16
C THR A 211 -4.58 2.69 -19.82
N LYS A 212 -3.64 2.38 -18.91
CA LYS A 212 -2.66 3.34 -18.37
C LYS A 212 -1.21 2.97 -18.62
N VAL A 213 -0.92 1.69 -18.87
CA VAL A 213 0.43 1.18 -19.05
C VAL A 213 0.67 0.70 -20.48
N ASP A 214 1.93 0.70 -20.90
CA ASP A 214 2.33 0.26 -22.22
C ASP A 214 2.49 -1.28 -22.29
N ALA A 215 2.79 -1.92 -21.15
CA ALA A 215 2.83 -3.37 -21.03
C ALA A 215 2.37 -3.83 -19.62
N LEU A 216 1.71 -4.98 -19.57
CA LEU A 216 1.22 -5.60 -18.34
C LEU A 216 1.68 -7.07 -18.26
N VAL A 217 2.58 -7.35 -17.33
CA VAL A 217 2.99 -8.73 -16.97
C VAL A 217 1.97 -9.30 -15.99
N ILE A 218 1.45 -10.46 -16.29
CA ILE A 218 0.55 -11.20 -15.39
C ILE A 218 1.27 -12.46 -14.90
N GLY A 219 1.34 -12.63 -13.58
CA GLY A 219 2.03 -13.74 -12.91
C GLY A 219 1.18 -14.49 -11.91
N GLY A 220 1.75 -15.54 -11.32
CA GLY A 220 1.09 -16.38 -10.31
C GLY A 220 -0.09 -17.19 -10.84
N GLY A 221 -0.97 -17.63 -9.96
CA GLY A 221 -2.18 -18.39 -10.32
C GLY A 221 -3.12 -17.64 -11.26
N MET A 222 -3.07 -16.30 -11.24
CA MET A 222 -3.81 -15.45 -12.19
C MET A 222 -3.39 -15.75 -13.63
N ALA A 223 -2.09 -15.87 -13.90
CA ALA A 223 -1.59 -16.15 -15.24
C ALA A 223 -2.14 -17.48 -15.77
N ASN A 224 -2.32 -18.49 -14.90
CA ASN A 224 -2.90 -19.78 -15.31
C ASN A 224 -4.35 -19.64 -15.81
N THR A 225 -5.13 -18.72 -15.26
CA THR A 225 -6.48 -18.40 -15.75
C THR A 225 -6.43 -17.81 -17.16
N PHE A 226 -5.51 -16.89 -17.43
CA PHE A 226 -5.32 -16.32 -18.78
C PHE A 226 -4.81 -17.35 -19.77
N LEU A 227 -3.85 -18.19 -19.38
CA LEU A 227 -3.34 -19.29 -20.22
C LEU A 227 -4.46 -20.30 -20.56
N HIS A 228 -5.26 -20.66 -19.56
CA HIS A 228 -6.43 -21.52 -19.78
C HIS A 228 -7.43 -20.91 -20.75
N ALA A 229 -7.70 -19.60 -20.63
CA ALA A 229 -8.59 -18.88 -21.54
C ALA A 229 -8.10 -18.88 -22.99
N GLN A 230 -6.78 -18.99 -23.20
CA GLN A 230 -6.16 -19.15 -24.52
C GLN A 230 -6.09 -20.61 -25.00
N GLY A 231 -6.65 -21.57 -24.26
CA GLY A 231 -6.66 -22.98 -24.61
C GLY A 231 -5.44 -23.77 -24.14
N VAL A 232 -4.57 -23.19 -23.32
CA VAL A 232 -3.42 -23.90 -22.73
C VAL A 232 -3.90 -24.86 -21.64
N GLY A 233 -3.42 -26.07 -21.66
CA GLY A 233 -3.63 -27.05 -20.60
C GLY A 233 -2.79 -26.70 -19.37
N VAL A 234 -3.44 -26.33 -18.25
CA VAL A 234 -2.75 -25.90 -17.02
C VAL A 234 -2.68 -26.99 -15.94
N GLY A 235 -3.02 -28.24 -16.28
CA GLY A 235 -3.01 -29.36 -15.35
C GLY A 235 -3.86 -29.12 -14.10
N LYS A 236 -3.31 -29.48 -12.94
CA LYS A 236 -3.91 -29.21 -11.60
C LYS A 236 -3.57 -27.87 -11.00
N SER A 237 -3.05 -26.94 -11.80
CA SER A 237 -2.70 -25.60 -11.35
C SER A 237 -3.91 -24.83 -10.81
N LEU A 238 -3.67 -23.97 -9.83
CA LEU A 238 -4.67 -22.99 -9.40
C LEU A 238 -5.05 -22.12 -10.61
N ALA A 239 -6.31 -22.16 -11.02
CA ALA A 239 -6.88 -21.36 -12.09
C ALA A 239 -8.40 -21.21 -11.89
N GLU A 240 -8.93 -20.03 -12.14
CA GLU A 240 -10.36 -19.74 -12.12
C GLU A 240 -10.92 -19.95 -13.54
N LYS A 241 -11.17 -21.22 -13.90
CA LYS A 241 -11.56 -21.60 -15.27
C LYS A 241 -12.89 -21.01 -15.72
N ASP A 242 -13.78 -20.74 -14.79
CA ASP A 242 -15.07 -20.07 -14.99
C ASP A 242 -14.90 -18.56 -15.33
N LEU A 243 -13.74 -17.98 -15.08
CA LEU A 243 -13.39 -16.61 -15.45
C LEU A 243 -12.64 -16.50 -16.78
N ALA A 244 -12.58 -17.55 -17.61
CA ALA A 244 -11.92 -17.52 -18.91
C ALA A 244 -12.45 -16.38 -19.81
N ALA A 245 -13.77 -16.20 -19.88
CA ALA A 245 -14.38 -15.10 -20.65
C ALA A 245 -13.98 -13.72 -20.11
N THR A 246 -13.83 -13.55 -18.80
CA THR A 246 -13.35 -12.31 -18.19
C THR A 246 -11.89 -12.05 -18.55
N ALA A 247 -11.03 -13.07 -18.51
CA ALA A 247 -9.63 -12.94 -18.90
C ALA A 247 -9.50 -12.52 -20.39
N LEU A 248 -10.28 -13.12 -21.31
CA LEU A 248 -10.30 -12.74 -22.72
C LEU A 248 -10.76 -11.28 -22.90
N ARG A 249 -11.81 -10.85 -22.19
CA ARG A 249 -12.29 -9.45 -22.23
C ARG A 249 -11.21 -8.46 -21.77
N ILE A 250 -10.44 -8.80 -20.74
CA ILE A 250 -9.32 -7.96 -20.29
C ILE A 250 -8.24 -7.88 -21.36
N MET A 251 -7.94 -8.99 -22.04
CA MET A 251 -6.97 -8.99 -23.14
C MET A 251 -7.44 -8.17 -24.34
N GLU A 252 -8.72 -8.27 -24.72
CA GLU A 252 -9.31 -7.43 -25.78
C GLU A 252 -9.25 -5.94 -25.42
N LYS A 253 -9.52 -5.60 -24.16
CA LYS A 253 -9.41 -4.22 -23.66
C LYS A 253 -7.97 -3.71 -23.71
N ALA A 254 -7.00 -4.56 -23.39
CA ALA A 254 -5.57 -4.24 -23.48
C ALA A 254 -5.17 -3.97 -24.94
N ASP A 255 -5.58 -4.82 -25.88
CA ASP A 255 -5.32 -4.64 -27.31
C ASP A 255 -5.91 -3.33 -27.83
N ALA A 256 -7.16 -3.02 -27.44
CA ALA A 256 -7.80 -1.77 -27.81
C ALA A 256 -7.09 -0.52 -27.24
N ALA A 257 -6.41 -0.67 -26.11
CA ALA A 257 -5.63 0.37 -25.45
C ALA A 257 -4.14 0.41 -25.88
N ASN A 258 -3.71 -0.46 -26.80
CA ASN A 258 -2.31 -0.67 -27.19
C ASN A 258 -1.41 -1.05 -25.99
N CYS A 259 -1.93 -1.80 -25.03
CA CYS A 259 -1.19 -2.34 -23.90
C CYS A 259 -0.79 -3.80 -24.21
N ALA A 260 0.49 -4.10 -24.23
CA ALA A 260 0.97 -5.46 -24.45
C ALA A 260 0.76 -6.34 -23.20
N ILE A 261 -0.04 -7.40 -23.30
CA ILE A 261 -0.14 -8.42 -22.23
C ILE A 261 1.03 -9.40 -22.35
N ILE A 262 1.80 -9.53 -21.28
CA ILE A 262 2.94 -10.45 -21.20
C ILE A 262 2.56 -11.57 -20.24
N LEU A 263 2.22 -12.74 -20.83
CA LEU A 263 1.97 -13.98 -20.11
C LEU A 263 3.23 -14.86 -20.09
N PRO A 264 3.35 -15.80 -19.14
CA PRO A 264 4.38 -16.82 -19.16
C PRO A 264 4.37 -17.61 -20.49
N VAL A 265 5.55 -18.02 -20.96
CA VAL A 265 5.75 -18.89 -22.14
C VAL A 265 6.29 -20.25 -21.77
N ASP A 266 6.71 -20.40 -20.54
CA ASP A 266 7.12 -21.62 -19.89
C ASP A 266 6.83 -21.55 -18.39
N ALA A 267 6.82 -22.67 -17.71
CA ALA A 267 6.43 -22.75 -16.31
C ALA A 267 7.27 -23.75 -15.54
N VAL A 268 7.51 -23.48 -14.26
CA VAL A 268 8.07 -24.44 -13.31
C VAL A 268 6.90 -25.20 -12.68
N VAL A 269 6.90 -26.51 -12.89
CA VAL A 269 5.82 -27.42 -12.51
C VAL A 269 6.29 -28.42 -11.46
N ALA A 270 5.48 -28.62 -10.44
CA ALA A 270 5.65 -29.67 -9.44
C ALA A 270 4.35 -30.47 -9.23
N TYR A 271 4.46 -31.65 -8.62
CA TYR A 271 3.31 -32.53 -8.33
C TYR A 271 2.80 -32.34 -6.89
N HIS A 272 3.58 -31.66 -6.05
CA HIS A 272 3.21 -31.38 -4.67
C HIS A 272 3.39 -29.87 -4.37
N PHE A 273 2.39 -29.29 -3.74
CA PHE A 273 2.46 -27.90 -3.26
C PHE A 273 3.17 -27.85 -1.90
N ALA A 274 4.49 -27.98 -1.95
CA ALA A 274 5.34 -27.97 -0.75
C ALA A 274 6.74 -27.45 -1.09
N ALA A 275 7.40 -26.83 -0.10
CA ALA A 275 8.78 -26.38 -0.25
C ALA A 275 9.71 -27.56 -0.61
N ASN A 276 10.69 -27.28 -1.48
CA ASN A 276 11.68 -28.26 -1.97
C ASN A 276 11.07 -29.44 -2.74
N SER A 277 9.82 -29.33 -3.23
CA SER A 277 9.24 -30.34 -4.11
C SER A 277 10.06 -30.44 -5.41
N ALA A 278 10.24 -31.67 -5.90
CA ALA A 278 10.84 -31.90 -7.19
C ALA A 278 10.04 -31.20 -8.29
N SER A 279 10.72 -30.42 -9.10
CA SER A 279 10.12 -29.57 -10.11
C SER A 279 10.95 -29.52 -11.39
N HIS A 280 10.28 -29.30 -12.51
CA HIS A 280 10.91 -29.14 -13.82
C HIS A 280 10.26 -27.97 -14.57
N ALA A 281 11.04 -27.34 -15.45
CA ALA A 281 10.53 -26.36 -16.39
C ALA A 281 9.94 -27.03 -17.62
N TYR A 282 8.74 -26.61 -18.02
CA TYR A 282 8.01 -27.12 -19.19
C TYR A 282 7.59 -25.96 -20.08
N GLY A 283 7.61 -26.15 -21.40
CA GLY A 283 6.87 -25.32 -22.33
C GLY A 283 5.37 -25.45 -22.10
N LEU A 284 4.59 -24.47 -22.53
CA LEU A 284 3.14 -24.45 -22.29
C LEU A 284 2.38 -25.57 -22.99
N ASP A 285 2.95 -26.13 -24.06
CA ASP A 285 2.42 -27.28 -24.83
C ASP A 285 2.68 -28.63 -24.14
N ALA A 286 3.52 -28.67 -23.12
CA ALA A 286 3.99 -29.89 -22.46
C ALA A 286 3.67 -29.91 -20.95
N ILE A 287 2.77 -29.08 -20.46
CA ILE A 287 2.38 -29.07 -19.05
C ILE A 287 1.71 -30.39 -18.68
N PRO A 288 2.25 -31.15 -17.70
CA PRO A 288 1.64 -32.43 -17.29
C PRO A 288 0.25 -32.23 -16.70
N ALA A 289 -0.69 -33.12 -17.06
CA ALA A 289 -2.08 -33.05 -16.60
C ALA A 289 -2.22 -33.07 -15.05
N GLU A 290 -1.32 -33.80 -14.38
CA GLU A 290 -1.29 -33.92 -12.91
C GLU A 290 -0.39 -32.90 -12.24
N GLY A 291 0.32 -32.07 -13.02
CA GLY A 291 1.26 -31.09 -12.53
C GLY A 291 0.59 -29.78 -12.15
N MET A 292 1.22 -29.05 -11.26
CA MET A 292 0.84 -27.70 -10.83
C MET A 292 1.92 -26.70 -11.23
N ILE A 293 1.54 -25.66 -11.96
CA ILE A 293 2.40 -24.50 -12.23
C ILE A 293 2.57 -23.72 -10.93
N LEU A 294 3.79 -23.63 -10.42
CA LEU A 294 4.10 -22.95 -9.16
C LEU A 294 5.00 -21.73 -9.32
N ASP A 295 5.69 -21.59 -10.47
CA ASP A 295 6.47 -20.39 -10.79
C ASP A 295 6.58 -20.24 -12.31
N VAL A 296 7.03 -19.08 -12.76
CA VAL A 296 7.39 -18.82 -14.16
C VAL A 296 8.69 -19.52 -14.53
N GLY A 297 8.80 -19.99 -15.77
CA GLY A 297 10.01 -20.66 -16.26
C GLY A 297 11.10 -19.67 -16.70
N PRO A 298 12.29 -20.20 -17.06
CA PRO A 298 13.45 -19.38 -17.44
C PRO A 298 13.22 -18.47 -18.64
N GLN A 299 12.45 -18.93 -19.66
CA GLN A 299 12.14 -18.10 -20.83
C GLN A 299 11.16 -16.97 -20.48
N SER A 300 10.22 -17.24 -19.60
CA SER A 300 9.32 -16.22 -19.06
C SER A 300 10.09 -15.17 -18.27
N ILE A 301 11.06 -15.55 -17.43
CA ILE A 301 11.94 -14.64 -16.71
C ILE A 301 12.71 -13.75 -17.70
N ALA A 302 13.27 -14.32 -18.76
CA ALA A 302 13.99 -13.56 -19.78
C ALA A 302 13.10 -12.51 -20.47
N ARG A 303 11.84 -12.86 -20.78
CA ARG A 303 10.84 -11.92 -21.33
C ARG A 303 10.50 -10.79 -20.35
N ILE A 304 10.34 -11.13 -19.07
CA ILE A 304 10.06 -10.13 -18.03
C ILE A 304 11.25 -9.19 -17.86
N HIS A 305 12.49 -9.69 -17.89
CA HIS A 305 13.69 -8.85 -17.87
C HIS A 305 13.73 -7.90 -19.06
N SER A 306 13.50 -8.40 -20.27
CA SER A 306 13.46 -7.55 -21.48
C SER A 306 12.40 -6.45 -21.34
N ALA A 307 11.22 -6.78 -20.84
CA ALA A 307 10.17 -5.79 -20.62
C ALA A 307 10.55 -4.73 -19.56
N ILE A 308 11.24 -5.14 -18.49
CA ILE A 308 11.79 -4.20 -17.49
C ILE A 308 12.91 -3.34 -18.09
N ASP A 309 13.75 -3.91 -18.98
CA ASP A 309 14.82 -3.17 -19.66
C ASP A 309 14.29 -2.08 -20.59
N ASP A 310 13.17 -2.32 -21.24
CA ASP A 310 12.52 -1.38 -22.15
C ASP A 310 11.72 -0.30 -21.41
N ALA A 311 11.42 -0.50 -20.12
CA ALA A 311 10.58 0.40 -19.33
C ALA A 311 11.39 1.57 -18.72
N ALA A 312 10.74 2.72 -18.61
CA ALA A 312 11.19 3.86 -17.80
C ALA A 312 10.48 3.93 -16.43
N THR A 313 9.28 3.35 -16.33
CA THR A 313 8.51 3.27 -15.08
C THR A 313 7.95 1.86 -14.89
N LEU A 314 8.09 1.33 -13.68
CA LEU A 314 7.54 0.05 -13.23
C LEU A 314 6.58 0.26 -12.07
N VAL A 315 5.40 -0.35 -12.15
CA VAL A 315 4.46 -0.52 -11.02
C VAL A 315 4.30 -1.99 -10.74
N TRP A 316 4.51 -2.42 -9.50
CA TRP A 316 4.50 -3.84 -9.14
C TRP A 316 3.57 -4.16 -7.97
N ASN A 317 2.65 -5.09 -8.18
CA ASN A 317 1.77 -5.62 -7.14
C ASN A 317 1.57 -7.14 -7.31
N GLY A 318 2.12 -7.92 -6.41
CA GLY A 318 1.96 -9.37 -6.33
C GLY A 318 3.11 -10.18 -6.95
N PRO A 319 3.35 -11.38 -6.41
CA PRO A 319 4.43 -12.27 -6.83
C PRO A 319 4.14 -12.98 -8.16
N LEU A 320 5.19 -13.46 -8.82
CA LEU A 320 5.11 -14.21 -10.08
C LEU A 320 4.87 -15.71 -9.89
N GLY A 321 5.13 -16.24 -8.71
CA GLY A 321 4.98 -17.64 -8.34
C GLY A 321 4.65 -17.81 -6.86
N ALA A 322 4.73 -19.04 -6.35
CA ALA A 322 4.56 -19.37 -4.92
C ALA A 322 5.81 -18.96 -4.12
N PHE A 323 6.04 -17.68 -4.03
CA PHE A 323 7.30 -17.07 -3.57
C PHE A 323 7.66 -17.38 -2.11
N GLU A 324 6.71 -17.83 -1.30
CA GLU A 324 6.96 -18.27 0.08
C GLU A 324 7.68 -19.63 0.16
N MET A 325 7.76 -20.34 -0.97
CA MET A 325 8.29 -21.71 -1.03
C MET A 325 9.41 -21.84 -2.05
N THR A 326 10.64 -22.05 -1.59
CA THR A 326 11.75 -22.43 -2.48
C THR A 326 11.51 -23.81 -3.10
N PRO A 327 11.74 -24.02 -4.43
CA PRO A 327 12.39 -23.10 -5.38
C PRO A 327 11.41 -22.22 -6.20
N PHE A 328 10.15 -22.12 -5.83
CA PHE A 328 9.09 -21.41 -6.56
C PHE A 328 9.06 -19.91 -6.31
N ASP A 329 10.03 -19.39 -5.56
CA ASP A 329 10.32 -17.97 -5.33
C ASP A 329 11.22 -17.36 -6.42
N ARG A 330 11.88 -18.21 -7.23
CA ARG A 330 12.95 -17.80 -8.14
C ARG A 330 12.51 -16.72 -9.14
N GLY A 331 11.36 -16.90 -9.78
CA GLY A 331 10.86 -15.96 -10.77
C GLY A 331 10.69 -14.57 -10.18
N THR A 332 10.04 -14.48 -9.01
CA THR A 332 9.83 -13.23 -8.29
C THR A 332 11.14 -12.60 -7.84
N MET A 333 12.05 -13.39 -7.23
CA MET A 333 13.32 -12.88 -6.70
C MET A 333 14.26 -12.34 -7.78
N VAL A 334 14.35 -13.06 -8.90
CA VAL A 334 15.24 -12.65 -10.01
C VAL A 334 14.72 -11.40 -10.69
N ALA A 335 13.41 -11.32 -10.95
CA ALA A 335 12.79 -10.12 -11.51
C ALA A 335 12.91 -8.90 -10.56
N ALA A 336 12.75 -9.11 -9.25
CA ALA A 336 12.92 -8.05 -8.24
C ALA A 336 14.35 -7.49 -8.22
N ARG A 337 15.36 -8.36 -8.24
CA ARG A 337 16.76 -7.94 -8.27
C ARG A 337 17.12 -7.21 -9.57
N HIS A 338 16.54 -7.63 -10.69
CA HIS A 338 16.73 -6.95 -11.96
C HIS A 338 16.13 -5.55 -11.97
N ALA A 339 14.89 -5.40 -11.51
CA ALA A 339 14.24 -4.09 -11.35
C ALA A 339 15.02 -3.17 -10.40
N ALA A 340 15.51 -3.71 -9.27
CA ALA A 340 16.33 -2.97 -8.32
C ALA A 340 17.65 -2.46 -8.95
N GLU A 341 18.34 -3.28 -9.73
CA GLU A 341 19.56 -2.89 -10.45
C GLU A 341 19.29 -1.75 -11.45
N ARG A 342 18.21 -1.84 -12.21
CA ARG A 342 17.79 -0.79 -13.14
C ARG A 342 17.43 0.51 -12.40
N THR A 343 16.84 0.40 -11.20
CA THR A 343 16.50 1.55 -10.37
C THR A 343 17.76 2.22 -9.78
N ARG A 344 18.69 1.44 -9.23
CA ARG A 344 19.99 1.95 -8.72
C ARG A 344 20.79 2.69 -9.80
N THR A 345 20.74 2.19 -11.03
CA THR A 345 21.42 2.82 -12.18
C THR A 345 20.62 3.98 -12.79
N LYS A 346 19.52 4.40 -12.13
CA LYS A 346 18.64 5.51 -12.55
C LYS A 346 18.03 5.35 -13.96
N LYS A 347 17.85 4.10 -14.39
CA LYS A 347 17.24 3.75 -15.67
C LYS A 347 15.76 3.37 -15.53
N LEU A 348 15.28 3.22 -14.30
CA LEU A 348 13.92 2.82 -13.99
C LEU A 348 13.41 3.58 -12.77
N ILE A 349 12.20 4.10 -12.84
CA ILE A 349 11.42 4.53 -11.69
C ILE A 349 10.55 3.32 -11.28
N SER A 350 10.78 2.79 -10.09
CA SER A 350 10.06 1.60 -9.63
C SER A 350 9.23 1.89 -8.39
N VAL A 351 7.93 1.59 -8.47
CA VAL A 351 6.98 1.71 -7.37
C VAL A 351 6.34 0.34 -7.14
N ALA A 352 6.39 -0.13 -5.92
CA ALA A 352 5.82 -1.42 -5.53
C ALA A 352 4.94 -1.27 -4.29
N GLY A 353 3.95 -2.14 -4.15
CA GLY A 353 3.09 -2.17 -2.97
C GLY A 353 2.25 -3.45 -2.89
N GLY A 354 1.62 -3.61 -1.73
CA GLY A 354 0.91 -4.83 -1.35
C GLY A 354 1.74 -5.75 -0.47
N GLY A 355 1.10 -6.41 0.49
CA GLY A 355 1.79 -7.19 1.52
C GLY A 355 2.75 -8.24 0.96
N ASP A 356 2.29 -9.06 0.04
CA ASP A 356 3.09 -10.12 -0.59
C ASP A 356 4.25 -9.55 -1.41
N THR A 357 4.03 -8.42 -2.09
CA THR A 357 5.09 -7.75 -2.86
C THR A 357 6.18 -7.24 -1.92
N VAL A 358 5.80 -6.55 -0.85
CA VAL A 358 6.75 -6.03 0.14
C VAL A 358 7.53 -7.17 0.79
N ALA A 359 6.85 -8.28 1.15
CA ALA A 359 7.49 -9.47 1.68
C ALA A 359 8.50 -10.07 0.71
N ALA A 360 8.13 -10.20 -0.57
CA ALA A 360 9.02 -10.71 -1.62
C ALA A 360 10.24 -9.80 -1.85
N LEU A 361 10.06 -8.48 -1.87
CA LEU A 361 11.16 -7.51 -2.02
C LEU A 361 12.13 -7.55 -0.82
N ASN A 362 11.60 -7.72 0.39
CA ASN A 362 12.41 -7.90 1.60
C ASN A 362 13.18 -9.23 1.56
N GLN A 363 12.54 -10.32 1.14
CA GLN A 363 13.19 -11.64 0.98
C GLN A 363 14.29 -11.58 -0.09
N ALA A 364 14.08 -10.83 -1.17
CA ALA A 364 15.10 -10.61 -2.20
C ALA A 364 16.23 -9.67 -1.74
N GLY A 365 16.07 -8.96 -0.62
CA GLY A 365 17.01 -7.99 -0.09
C GLY A 365 17.10 -6.69 -0.88
N VAL A 366 16.04 -6.30 -1.61
CA VAL A 366 16.07 -5.18 -2.57
C VAL A 366 14.98 -4.11 -2.34
N ALA A 367 14.20 -4.21 -1.28
CA ALA A 367 13.13 -3.24 -1.01
C ALA A 367 13.65 -1.79 -0.94
N GLY A 368 14.84 -1.58 -0.38
CA GLY A 368 15.48 -0.26 -0.29
C GLY A 368 16.04 0.28 -1.60
N ASP A 369 16.14 -0.56 -2.63
CA ASP A 369 16.65 -0.17 -3.96
C ASP A 369 15.55 0.28 -4.92
N PHE A 370 14.27 0.06 -4.57
CA PHE A 370 13.13 0.58 -5.34
C PHE A 370 12.98 2.09 -5.09
N SER A 371 12.47 2.81 -6.08
CA SER A 371 12.20 4.26 -5.94
C SER A 371 11.22 4.53 -4.82
N TYR A 372 10.19 3.68 -4.68
CA TYR A 372 9.24 3.73 -3.58
C TYR A 372 8.60 2.36 -3.34
N VAL A 373 8.46 2.00 -2.06
CA VAL A 373 7.72 0.81 -1.63
C VAL A 373 6.61 1.23 -0.67
N SER A 374 5.36 1.13 -1.16
CA SER A 374 4.17 1.41 -0.35
C SER A 374 3.88 0.27 0.62
N THR A 375 3.66 0.62 1.88
CA THR A 375 3.17 -0.33 2.90
C THR A 375 1.67 -0.17 3.15
N ALA A 376 1.00 0.62 2.32
CA ALA A 376 -0.39 1.01 2.53
C ALA A 376 -1.44 -0.08 2.22
N GLY A 377 -1.03 -1.20 1.66
CA GLY A 377 -1.91 -2.35 1.43
C GLY A 377 -3.14 -2.02 0.58
N GLY A 378 -4.32 -1.99 1.20
CA GLY A 378 -5.59 -1.77 0.51
C GLY A 378 -5.70 -0.41 -0.19
N ALA A 379 -5.21 0.66 0.41
CA ALA A 379 -5.26 1.99 -0.20
C ALA A 379 -4.41 2.06 -1.49
N PHE A 380 -3.24 1.42 -1.48
CA PHE A 380 -2.41 1.31 -2.68
C PHE A 380 -3.13 0.53 -3.79
N LEU A 381 -3.79 -0.57 -3.46
CA LEU A 381 -4.53 -1.38 -4.42
C LEU A 381 -5.70 -0.59 -5.01
N GLU A 382 -6.54 0.02 -4.17
CA GLU A 382 -7.70 0.83 -4.62
C GLU A 382 -7.27 2.02 -5.47
N TRP A 383 -6.13 2.65 -5.13
CA TRP A 383 -5.57 3.70 -5.99
C TRP A 383 -5.17 3.15 -7.37
N MET A 384 -4.51 1.99 -7.43
CA MET A 384 -4.17 1.34 -8.72
C MET A 384 -5.42 0.93 -9.52
N GLU A 385 -6.53 0.63 -8.85
CA GLU A 385 -7.84 0.38 -9.46
C GLU A 385 -8.48 1.66 -10.03
N GLY A 386 -7.88 2.82 -9.78
CA GLY A 386 -8.41 4.12 -10.19
C GLY A 386 -9.56 4.62 -9.34
N LYS A 387 -9.76 4.03 -8.15
CA LYS A 387 -10.80 4.46 -7.21
C LYS A 387 -10.37 5.73 -6.50
N PRO A 388 -11.28 6.71 -6.32
CA PRO A 388 -11.00 7.87 -5.50
C PRO A 388 -10.81 7.45 -4.05
N LEU A 389 -9.74 7.94 -3.43
CA LEU A 389 -9.47 7.69 -2.00
C LEU A 389 -10.01 8.85 -1.18
N PRO A 390 -11.06 8.67 -0.35
CA PRO A 390 -11.70 9.78 0.38
C PRO A 390 -10.73 10.65 1.17
N GLY A 391 -9.78 10.03 1.88
CA GLY A 391 -8.77 10.73 2.66
C GLY A 391 -7.70 11.46 1.84
N VAL A 392 -7.64 11.21 0.52
CA VAL A 392 -6.81 11.95 -0.45
C VAL A 392 -7.63 13.03 -1.13
N GLU A 393 -8.85 12.71 -1.56
CA GLU A 393 -9.73 13.66 -2.26
C GLU A 393 -9.96 14.94 -1.45
N VAL A 394 -10.07 14.81 -0.14
CA VAL A 394 -10.27 15.96 0.77
C VAL A 394 -9.03 16.86 0.91
N LEU A 395 -7.84 16.38 0.51
CA LEU A 395 -6.59 17.16 0.51
C LEU A 395 -6.40 17.97 -0.77
N LYS A 396 -7.10 17.62 -1.88
CA LYS A 396 -6.93 18.28 -3.17
C LYS A 396 -7.27 19.76 -3.08
N LEU A 397 -6.49 20.56 -3.76
CA LEU A 397 -6.78 21.99 -3.94
C LEU A 397 -8.09 22.14 -4.72
N ARG A 398 -9.03 22.88 -4.15
CA ARG A 398 -10.32 23.22 -4.78
C ARG A 398 -10.21 24.52 -5.54
#